data_c5a32dca42888f4042d8143fd9c10070
#
_entry.id   c5a32dca42888f4042d8143fd9c10070
#
_cell.length_a   1.000
_cell.length_b   1.000
_cell.length_c   1.000
_cell.angle_alpha   90.00
_cell.angle_beta   90.00
_cell.angle_gamma   90.00
#
_symmetry.space_group_name_H-M   'P 1'
#
loop_
_entity.id
_entity.type
_entity.pdbx_description
1 polymer ?
#
loop_
_entity_poly.entity_id
_entity_poly.type
_entity_poly.pdbx_seq_one_letter_code
_entity_poly.pdbx_strand_id
1 'polypeptide(L)'
;MASKSVYFMKSELMKHNICVPDDISVCELKELFNHLPITSGQIEELKLFNITYKEKWGWDRGFASGIIEESIEYVKLRNNLPMSPIQKTILLDKGKTFDQNLTSGEAAKIIYNLDPDIEQIEYIKKHNLKVSRYKKLTYGYAQEIIAKREQYLFGHRLKNLGDGK
;
A
#
# COMPACT_ATOMS: atom_id res chain seq x y z
N MET A 1 30.22 -16.97 16.05
CA MET A 1 29.45 -15.79 16.52
C MET A 1 28.09 -15.81 15.85
N ALA A 2 27.00 -15.82 16.61
CA ALA A 2 25.65 -15.72 16.05
C ALA A 2 25.46 -14.37 15.37
N SER A 3 24.83 -14.33 14.18
CA SER A 3 24.55 -13.08 13.48
C SER A 3 23.57 -12.22 14.28
N LYS A 4 23.61 -10.87 14.08
CA LYS A 4 22.65 -9.94 14.73
C LYS A 4 21.19 -10.37 14.50
N SER A 5 20.87 -10.99 13.37
CA SER A 5 19.53 -11.47 13.05
C SER A 5 19.11 -12.67 13.91
N VAL A 6 20.01 -13.60 14.21
CA VAL A 6 19.73 -14.76 15.09
C VAL A 6 19.43 -14.28 16.51
N TYR A 7 20.21 -13.34 17.03
CA TYR A 7 19.98 -12.78 18.35
C TYR A 7 18.62 -12.07 18.42
N PHE A 8 18.28 -11.29 17.41
CA PHE A 8 17.00 -10.61 17.32
C PHE A 8 15.82 -11.59 17.33
N MET A 9 15.89 -12.65 16.49
CA MET A 9 14.82 -13.66 16.43
C MET A 9 14.62 -14.37 17.75
N LYS A 10 15.71 -14.78 18.43
CA LYS A 10 15.66 -15.40 19.77
C LYS A 10 15.01 -14.46 20.79
N SER A 11 15.40 -13.18 20.79
CA SER A 11 14.83 -12.17 21.70
C SER A 11 13.33 -11.97 21.47
N GLU A 12 12.87 -11.94 20.24
CA GLU A 12 11.44 -11.82 19.93
C GLU A 12 10.64 -13.05 20.37
N LEU A 13 11.15 -14.26 20.10
CA LEU A 13 10.52 -15.50 20.55
C LEU A 13 10.38 -15.56 22.09
N MET A 14 11.41 -15.13 22.81
CA MET A 14 11.37 -15.04 24.28
C MET A 14 10.29 -14.07 24.77
N LYS A 15 10.05 -12.95 24.10
CA LYS A 15 8.95 -12.01 24.45
C LYS A 15 7.57 -12.66 24.33
N HIS A 16 7.44 -13.65 23.45
CA HIS A 16 6.23 -14.45 23.30
C HIS A 16 6.21 -15.73 24.14
N ASN A 17 7.09 -15.84 25.15
CA ASN A 17 7.26 -17.00 26.04
C ASN A 17 7.59 -18.31 25.30
N ILE A 18 8.28 -18.23 24.16
CA ILE A 18 8.75 -19.39 23.41
C ILE A 18 10.19 -19.64 23.80
N CYS A 19 10.43 -20.76 24.48
CA CYS A 19 11.78 -21.22 24.80
C CYS A 19 12.46 -21.77 23.56
N VAL A 20 13.64 -21.26 23.27
CA VAL A 20 14.46 -21.67 22.12
C VAL A 20 15.67 -22.44 22.60
N PRO A 21 15.87 -23.69 22.17
CA PRO A 21 17.07 -24.43 22.47
C PRO A 21 18.35 -23.72 22.01
N ASP A 22 19.47 -23.94 22.72
CA ASP A 22 20.73 -23.28 22.36
C ASP A 22 21.31 -23.80 21.03
N ASP A 23 21.05 -25.06 20.73
CA ASP A 23 21.50 -25.80 19.55
C ASP A 23 20.55 -25.73 18.34
N ILE A 24 19.46 -24.94 18.44
CA ILE A 24 18.49 -24.79 17.36
C ILE A 24 19.17 -24.32 16.06
N SER A 25 18.83 -24.94 14.96
CA SER A 25 19.27 -24.49 13.63
C SER A 25 18.67 -23.14 13.25
N VAL A 26 19.38 -22.41 12.37
CA VAL A 26 18.87 -21.11 11.86
C VAL A 26 17.57 -21.29 11.09
N CYS A 27 17.37 -22.43 10.44
CA CYS A 27 16.15 -22.75 9.69
C CYS A 27 14.95 -22.89 10.63
N GLU A 28 15.06 -23.76 11.64
CA GLU A 28 14.01 -23.94 12.65
C GLU A 28 13.71 -22.64 13.41
N LEU A 29 14.74 -21.86 13.72
CA LEU A 29 14.58 -20.57 14.37
C LEU A 29 13.76 -19.59 13.51
N LYS A 30 13.98 -19.57 12.19
CA LYS A 30 13.20 -18.76 11.25
C LYS A 30 11.75 -19.25 11.17
N GLU A 31 11.51 -20.53 11.15
CA GLU A 31 10.16 -21.10 11.14
C GLU A 31 9.39 -20.67 12.38
N LEU A 32 9.96 -20.86 13.58
CA LEU A 32 9.34 -20.40 14.82
C LEU A 32 9.05 -18.88 14.81
N PHE A 33 10.01 -18.09 14.31
CA PHE A 33 9.86 -16.65 14.22
C PHE A 33 8.74 -16.25 13.25
N ASN A 34 8.58 -16.96 12.14
CA ASN A 34 7.55 -16.70 11.14
C ASN A 34 6.13 -17.03 11.65
N HIS A 35 6.01 -17.98 12.58
CA HIS A 35 4.74 -18.30 13.22
C HIS A 35 4.32 -17.33 14.34
N LEU A 36 5.14 -16.32 14.65
CA LEU A 36 4.72 -15.26 15.56
C LEU A 36 3.55 -14.45 15.00
N PRO A 37 2.74 -13.82 15.87
CA PRO A 37 1.68 -12.95 15.44
C PRO A 37 2.19 -11.82 14.52
N ILE A 38 1.36 -11.42 13.57
CA ILE A 38 1.62 -10.30 12.66
C ILE A 38 1.94 -9.02 13.46
N THR A 39 2.91 -8.24 12.99
CA THR A 39 3.29 -6.99 13.63
C THR A 39 2.42 -5.81 13.18
N SER A 40 2.32 -4.77 14.02
CA SER A 40 1.67 -3.51 13.64
C SER A 40 2.29 -2.90 12.38
N GLY A 41 3.62 -2.97 12.24
CA GLY A 41 4.34 -2.50 11.05
C GLY A 41 3.91 -3.24 9.78
N GLN A 42 3.79 -4.56 9.83
CA GLN A 42 3.29 -5.35 8.70
C GLN A 42 1.83 -5.02 8.35
N ILE A 43 0.99 -4.78 9.37
CA ILE A 43 -0.42 -4.35 9.14
C ILE A 43 -0.46 -3.00 8.42
N GLU A 44 0.39 -2.05 8.81
CA GLU A 44 0.48 -0.74 8.15
C GLU A 44 0.99 -0.88 6.72
N GLU A 45 1.99 -1.73 6.49
CA GLU A 45 2.55 -1.98 5.17
C GLU A 45 1.53 -2.65 4.22
N LEU A 46 0.77 -3.64 4.70
CA LEU A 46 -0.35 -4.24 3.96
C LEU A 46 -1.38 -3.19 3.54
N LYS A 47 -1.69 -2.22 4.41
CA LYS A 47 -2.61 -1.12 4.09
C LYS A 47 -2.12 -0.26 2.92
N LEU A 48 -0.81 -0.08 2.74
CA LEU A 48 -0.26 0.65 1.60
C LEU A 48 -0.60 -0.03 0.26
N PHE A 49 -0.78 -1.34 0.27
CA PHE A 49 -1.22 -2.14 -0.88
C PHE A 49 -2.74 -2.32 -0.96
N ASN A 50 -3.53 -1.60 -0.14
CA ASN A 50 -4.98 -1.76 0.01
C ASN A 50 -5.41 -3.17 0.48
N ILE A 51 -4.55 -3.87 1.20
CA ILE A 51 -4.83 -5.18 1.77
C ILE A 51 -5.28 -4.98 3.22
N THR A 52 -6.52 -5.40 3.52
CA THR A 52 -7.09 -5.29 4.87
C THR A 52 -6.83 -6.57 5.63
N TYR A 53 -6.04 -6.50 6.70
CA TYR A 53 -5.90 -7.60 7.65
C TYR A 53 -7.11 -7.67 8.59
N LYS A 54 -7.58 -8.89 8.85
CA LYS A 54 -8.58 -9.18 9.89
C LYS A 54 -8.03 -10.24 10.83
N GLU A 55 -8.00 -9.95 12.12
CA GLU A 55 -7.43 -10.83 13.16
C GLU A 55 -8.00 -12.26 13.11
N LYS A 56 -9.28 -12.40 12.80
CA LYS A 56 -9.95 -13.71 12.65
C LYS A 56 -9.38 -14.60 11.55
N TRP A 57 -8.53 -14.07 10.65
CA TRP A 57 -7.91 -14.86 9.59
C TRP A 57 -6.68 -15.64 10.08
N GLY A 58 -6.18 -15.32 11.29
CA GLY A 58 -5.08 -16.05 11.90
C GLY A 58 -3.75 -15.95 11.13
N TRP A 59 -3.54 -14.87 10.39
CA TRP A 59 -2.28 -14.68 9.68
C TRP A 59 -1.13 -14.55 10.66
N ASP A 60 -0.08 -15.28 10.41
CA ASP A 60 1.19 -15.13 11.11
C ASP A 60 2.13 -14.15 10.39
N ARG A 61 3.27 -13.90 11.01
CA ARG A 61 4.29 -12.99 10.52
C ARG A 61 4.88 -13.44 9.18
N GLY A 62 5.08 -14.74 8.99
CA GLY A 62 5.63 -15.31 7.76
C GLY A 62 4.68 -15.13 6.58
N PHE A 63 3.40 -15.43 6.77
CA PHE A 63 2.38 -15.27 5.75
C PHE A 63 2.21 -13.79 5.34
N ALA A 64 2.17 -12.89 6.33
CA ALA A 64 2.10 -11.45 6.06
C ALA A 64 3.31 -10.94 5.28
N SER A 65 4.53 -11.40 5.62
CA SER A 65 5.75 -11.05 4.87
C SER A 65 5.69 -11.52 3.43
N GLY A 66 5.23 -12.74 3.17
CA GLY A 66 5.08 -13.27 1.81
C GLY A 66 4.15 -12.42 0.96
N ILE A 67 2.98 -12.04 1.48
CA ILE A 67 2.04 -11.15 0.77
C ILE A 67 2.65 -9.77 0.50
N ILE A 68 3.38 -9.21 1.44
CA ILE A 68 4.05 -7.91 1.26
C ILE A 68 5.10 -8.00 0.15
N GLU A 69 5.94 -9.03 0.16
CA GLU A 69 6.98 -9.27 -0.86
C GLU A 69 6.37 -9.43 -2.25
N GLU A 70 5.34 -10.26 -2.41
CA GLU A 70 4.61 -10.43 -3.67
C GLU A 70 3.99 -9.11 -4.15
N SER A 71 3.44 -8.31 -3.24
CA SER A 71 2.85 -7.02 -3.55
C SER A 71 3.90 -6.02 -4.05
N ILE A 72 5.10 -6.01 -3.43
CA ILE A 72 6.22 -5.18 -3.85
C ILE A 72 6.70 -5.58 -5.26
N GLU A 73 6.85 -6.88 -5.52
CA GLU A 73 7.26 -7.38 -6.84
C GLU A 73 6.22 -7.03 -7.91
N TYR A 74 4.94 -7.22 -7.63
CA TYR A 74 3.86 -6.83 -8.53
C TYR A 74 3.92 -5.35 -8.89
N VAL A 75 4.13 -4.46 -7.91
CA VAL A 75 4.26 -3.01 -8.14
C VAL A 75 5.49 -2.71 -9.00
N LYS A 76 6.62 -3.36 -8.73
CA LYS A 76 7.84 -3.19 -9.55
C LYS A 76 7.62 -3.62 -10.99
N LEU A 77 7.03 -4.82 -11.21
CA LEU A 77 6.70 -5.31 -12.54
C LEU A 77 5.77 -4.35 -13.27
N ARG A 78 4.69 -3.92 -12.64
CA ARG A 78 3.72 -2.99 -13.22
C ARG A 78 4.35 -1.65 -13.59
N ASN A 79 5.24 -1.12 -12.75
CA ASN A 79 5.91 0.15 -13.00
C ASN A 79 6.90 0.09 -14.18
N ASN A 80 7.46 -1.09 -14.48
CA ASN A 80 8.38 -1.31 -15.59
C ASN A 80 7.68 -1.64 -16.92
N LEU A 81 6.35 -1.83 -16.92
CA LEU A 81 5.59 -2.02 -18.15
C LEU A 81 5.61 -0.73 -19.00
N PRO A 82 5.42 -0.84 -20.33
CA PRO A 82 5.20 0.33 -21.17
C PRO A 82 4.03 1.18 -20.66
N MET A 83 4.10 2.48 -20.91
CA MET A 83 3.02 3.42 -20.58
C MET A 83 1.67 2.95 -21.16
N SER A 84 0.63 2.95 -20.31
CA SER A 84 -0.70 2.52 -20.72
C SER A 84 -1.37 3.51 -21.67
N PRO A 85 -2.32 3.07 -22.51
CA PRO A 85 -3.10 3.98 -23.36
C PRO A 85 -3.78 5.12 -22.60
N ILE A 86 -4.31 4.84 -21.39
CA ILE A 86 -4.93 5.84 -20.53
C ILE A 86 -3.93 6.90 -20.07
N GLN A 87 -2.74 6.48 -19.63
CA GLN A 87 -1.68 7.42 -19.25
C GLN A 87 -1.26 8.30 -20.43
N LYS A 88 -1.15 7.72 -21.62
CA LYS A 88 -0.84 8.43 -22.85
C LYS A 88 -1.89 9.50 -23.14
N THR A 89 -3.17 9.15 -23.07
CA THR A 89 -4.27 10.09 -23.25
C THR A 89 -4.19 11.26 -22.28
N ILE A 90 -4.04 10.97 -20.97
CA ILE A 90 -3.94 12.01 -19.94
C ILE A 90 -2.78 12.99 -20.24
N LEU A 91 -1.60 12.48 -20.63
CA LEU A 91 -0.46 13.32 -20.93
C LEU A 91 -0.70 14.19 -22.18
N LEU A 92 -1.31 13.64 -23.22
CA LEU A 92 -1.67 14.37 -24.44
C LEU A 92 -2.71 15.47 -24.17
N ASP A 93 -3.78 15.16 -23.44
CA ASP A 93 -4.83 16.12 -23.07
C ASP A 93 -4.26 17.29 -22.24
N LYS A 94 -3.22 17.04 -21.48
CA LYS A 94 -2.47 18.06 -20.73
C LYS A 94 -1.35 18.74 -21.55
N GLY A 95 -1.28 18.51 -22.86
CA GLY A 95 -0.31 19.12 -23.75
C GLY A 95 1.14 18.74 -23.43
N LYS A 96 1.38 17.57 -22.80
CA LYS A 96 2.74 17.11 -22.47
C LYS A 96 3.33 16.30 -23.61
N THR A 97 4.53 16.66 -24.00
CA THR A 97 5.39 15.82 -24.84
C THR A 97 6.09 14.77 -23.96
N PHE A 98 6.24 13.56 -24.45
CA PHE A 98 6.88 12.47 -23.72
C PHE A 98 7.57 11.49 -24.67
N ASP A 99 8.57 10.76 -24.16
CA ASP A 99 9.23 9.69 -24.89
C ASP A 99 8.25 8.50 -25.05
N GLN A 100 8.22 7.90 -26.24
CA GLN A 100 7.36 6.73 -26.50
C GLN A 100 7.80 5.49 -25.68
N ASN A 101 9.05 5.46 -25.22
CA ASN A 101 9.58 4.40 -24.38
C ASN A 101 9.35 4.62 -22.89
N LEU A 102 8.58 5.65 -22.52
CA LEU A 102 8.29 5.95 -21.10
C LEU A 102 7.58 4.76 -20.45
N THR A 103 8.11 4.34 -19.29
CA THR A 103 7.49 3.28 -18.51
C THR A 103 6.22 3.77 -17.82
N SER A 104 5.34 2.83 -17.44
CA SER A 104 4.11 3.13 -16.70
C SER A 104 4.39 3.85 -15.36
N GLY A 105 5.49 3.48 -14.68
CA GLY A 105 5.89 4.12 -13.44
C GLY A 105 6.37 5.56 -13.61
N GLU A 106 7.13 5.83 -14.66
CA GLU A 106 7.58 7.19 -14.99
C GLU A 106 6.42 8.07 -15.43
N ALA A 107 5.55 7.55 -16.30
CA ALA A 107 4.33 8.22 -16.71
C ALA A 107 3.43 8.57 -15.51
N ALA A 108 3.25 7.62 -14.57
CA ALA A 108 2.47 7.85 -13.36
C ALA A 108 3.04 8.99 -12.49
N LYS A 109 4.36 9.09 -12.36
CA LYS A 109 5.02 10.19 -11.63
C LYS A 109 4.79 11.55 -12.30
N ILE A 110 4.87 11.59 -13.64
CA ILE A 110 4.59 12.82 -14.39
C ILE A 110 3.14 13.23 -14.18
N ILE A 111 2.19 12.31 -14.41
CA ILE A 111 0.76 12.54 -14.26
C ILE A 111 0.42 13.01 -12.84
N TYR A 112 0.98 12.38 -11.82
CA TYR A 112 0.76 12.77 -10.43
C TYR A 112 1.07 14.24 -10.17
N ASN A 113 2.12 14.77 -10.79
CA ASN A 113 2.60 16.14 -10.60
C ASN A 113 1.98 17.19 -11.55
N LEU A 114 1.07 16.78 -12.45
CA LEU A 114 0.33 17.72 -13.29
C LEU A 114 -0.57 18.62 -12.45
N ASP A 115 -0.99 19.75 -13.03
CA ASP A 115 -2.02 20.58 -12.41
C ASP A 115 -3.37 19.85 -12.45
N PRO A 116 -4.18 19.98 -11.39
CA PRO A 116 -5.47 19.30 -11.31
C PRO A 116 -6.43 19.81 -12.40
N ASP A 117 -7.40 18.97 -12.78
CA ASP A 117 -8.47 19.36 -13.67
C ASP A 117 -9.45 20.30 -12.99
N ILE A 118 -10.15 21.10 -13.79
CA ILE A 118 -11.21 21.98 -13.30
C ILE A 118 -12.27 21.16 -12.55
N GLU A 119 -12.66 20.02 -13.09
CA GLU A 119 -13.62 19.09 -12.48
C GLU A 119 -13.17 18.57 -11.11
N GLN A 120 -11.89 18.25 -10.97
CA GLN A 120 -11.31 17.85 -9.69
C GLN A 120 -11.38 18.99 -8.66
N ILE A 121 -11.04 20.20 -9.08
CA ILE A 121 -11.09 21.40 -8.22
C ILE A 121 -12.53 21.68 -7.79
N GLU A 122 -13.47 21.63 -8.72
CA GLU A 122 -14.90 21.86 -8.45
C GLU A 122 -15.47 20.79 -7.52
N TYR A 123 -15.12 19.51 -7.74
CA TYR A 123 -15.51 18.42 -6.85
C TYR A 123 -15.01 18.63 -5.43
N ILE A 124 -13.73 18.96 -5.27
CA ILE A 124 -13.11 19.23 -3.96
C ILE A 124 -13.82 20.40 -3.26
N LYS A 125 -14.10 21.49 -3.97
CA LYS A 125 -14.83 22.66 -3.46
C LYS A 125 -16.26 22.30 -3.06
N LYS A 126 -17.00 21.67 -3.97
CA LYS A 126 -18.42 21.28 -3.77
C LYS A 126 -18.61 20.42 -2.52
N HIS A 127 -17.64 19.56 -2.23
CA HIS A 127 -17.72 18.65 -1.10
C HIS A 127 -16.91 19.11 0.12
N ASN A 128 -16.38 20.34 0.13
CA ASN A 128 -15.56 20.91 1.19
C ASN A 128 -14.43 19.95 1.66
N LEU A 129 -13.74 19.30 0.70
CA LEU A 129 -12.68 18.36 1.02
C LEU A 129 -11.43 19.09 1.50
N LYS A 130 -10.82 18.58 2.58
CA LYS A 130 -9.63 19.20 3.16
C LYS A 130 -8.40 18.98 2.26
N VAL A 131 -7.82 20.06 1.78
CA VAL A 131 -6.52 20.08 1.11
C VAL A 131 -5.46 20.54 2.12
N SER A 132 -4.35 19.82 2.23
CA SER A 132 -3.27 20.23 3.11
C SER A 132 -2.67 21.56 2.65
N ARG A 133 -2.54 22.51 3.57
CA ARG A 133 -1.88 23.80 3.32
C ARG A 133 -0.38 23.68 3.01
N TYR A 134 0.21 22.53 3.31
CA TYR A 134 1.65 22.26 3.15
C TYR A 134 1.98 21.51 1.86
N LYS A 135 0.98 21.13 1.06
CA LYS A 135 1.16 20.40 -0.20
C LYS A 135 0.53 21.18 -1.34
N LYS A 136 1.25 21.31 -2.45
CA LYS A 136 0.67 21.80 -3.71
C LYS A 136 -0.44 20.83 -4.12
N LEU A 137 -1.60 21.34 -4.49
CA LEU A 137 -2.66 20.53 -5.09
C LEU A 137 -2.23 20.17 -6.50
N THR A 138 -1.96 18.90 -6.74
CA THR A 138 -1.63 18.33 -8.04
C THR A 138 -2.74 17.42 -8.50
N TYR A 139 -2.71 16.99 -9.77
CA TYR A 139 -3.68 16.03 -10.33
C TYR A 139 -3.76 14.74 -9.48
N GLY A 140 -2.62 14.14 -9.18
CA GLY A 140 -2.58 12.92 -8.36
C GLY A 140 -3.07 13.14 -6.93
N TYR A 141 -2.68 14.24 -6.30
CA TYR A 141 -3.14 14.56 -4.94
C TYR A 141 -4.65 14.84 -4.91
N ALA A 142 -5.19 15.52 -5.92
CA ALA A 142 -6.63 15.72 -6.05
C ALA A 142 -7.38 14.39 -6.21
N GLN A 143 -6.86 13.48 -7.04
CA GLN A 143 -7.38 12.11 -7.19
C GLN A 143 -7.42 11.35 -5.86
N GLU A 144 -6.36 11.40 -5.06
CA GLU A 144 -6.31 10.74 -3.75
C GLU A 144 -7.37 11.27 -2.79
N ILE A 145 -7.57 12.60 -2.75
CA ILE A 145 -8.57 13.23 -1.90
C ILE A 145 -9.99 12.79 -2.31
N ILE A 146 -10.25 12.78 -3.60
CA ILE A 146 -11.56 12.38 -4.18
C ILE A 146 -11.81 10.89 -3.92
N ALA A 147 -10.84 10.03 -4.20
CA ALA A 147 -10.95 8.58 -4.00
C ALA A 147 -11.23 8.21 -2.54
N LYS A 148 -10.57 8.85 -1.57
CA LYS A 148 -10.84 8.64 -0.15
C LYS A 148 -12.29 8.95 0.23
N ARG A 149 -12.86 10.02 -0.33
CA ARG A 149 -14.26 10.36 -0.10
C ARG A 149 -15.21 9.34 -0.71
N GLU A 150 -14.97 8.94 -1.95
CA GLU A 150 -15.81 7.94 -2.63
C GLU A 150 -15.80 6.59 -1.92
N GLN A 151 -14.63 6.14 -1.45
CA GLN A 151 -14.50 4.94 -0.62
C GLN A 151 -15.30 5.06 0.68
N TYR A 152 -15.25 6.20 1.35
CA TYR A 152 -16.03 6.47 2.55
C TYR A 152 -17.55 6.36 2.27
N LEU A 153 -18.03 7.01 1.20
CA LEU A 153 -19.44 6.99 0.82
C LEU A 153 -19.91 5.57 0.45
N PHE A 154 -19.08 4.82 -0.28
CA PHE A 154 -19.36 3.44 -0.64
C PHE A 154 -19.48 2.54 0.60
N GLY A 155 -18.54 2.67 1.54
CA GLY A 155 -18.57 1.93 2.80
C GLY A 155 -19.81 2.24 3.65
N HIS A 156 -20.27 3.49 3.66
CA HIS A 156 -21.51 3.88 4.34
C HIS A 156 -22.76 3.32 3.66
N ARG A 157 -22.82 3.30 2.33
CA ARG A 157 -23.94 2.68 1.59
C ARG A 157 -24.06 1.19 1.88
N LEU A 158 -22.94 0.47 1.92
CA LEU A 158 -22.95 -0.96 2.24
C LEU A 158 -23.44 -1.25 3.66
N LYS A 159 -23.07 -0.43 4.66
CA LYS A 159 -23.58 -0.58 6.03
C LYS A 159 -25.09 -0.39 6.09
N ASN A 160 -25.62 0.64 5.46
CA ASN A 160 -27.07 0.92 5.46
C ASN A 160 -27.90 -0.16 4.73
N LEU A 161 -27.29 -0.90 3.79
CA LEU A 161 -27.94 -2.05 3.12
C LEU A 161 -27.89 -3.31 3.98
N GLY A 162 -26.93 -3.42 4.91
CA GLY A 162 -26.82 -4.56 5.84
C GLY A 162 -27.72 -4.47 7.07
N ASP A 163 -28.10 -3.27 7.50
CA ASP A 163 -28.93 -3.05 8.69
C ASP A 163 -30.45 -3.07 8.40
N GLY A 164 -30.85 -3.37 7.18
CA GLY A 164 -32.23 -3.47 6.72
C GLY A 164 -32.82 -4.87 6.89
N LYS A 165 -32.66 -5.51 8.10
CA LYS A 165 -33.41 -6.71 8.49
C LYS A 165 -34.09 -6.49 9.81
#